data_d36b3f26996c3feb56a856c2be6f23e3
#
_entry.id   d36b3f26996c3feb56a856c2be6f23e3
#
_cell.length_a   1.000
_cell.length_b   1.000
_cell.length_c   1.000
_cell.angle_alpha   90.00
_cell.angle_beta   90.00
_cell.angle_gamma   90.00
#
_symmetry.space_group_name_H-M   'P 1'
#
loop_
_entity.id
_entity.type
_entity.pdbx_description
1 polymer ?
#
loop_
_entity_poly.entity_id
_entity_poly.type
_entity_poly.pdbx_seq_one_letter_code
_entity_poly.pdbx_strand_id
1 'polypeptide(L)' 'MSENWDSIRAQYQGILKNLLNNIDICNERYLKEGEIGYMIQRDVYIKELTEMKTMIKRKENEQLYTNI' A
#
# COMPACT_ATOMS: atom_id res chain seq x y z
N MET A 1 22.98 12.68 -9.40
CA MET A 1 23.06 11.57 -8.44
C MET A 1 21.74 10.86 -8.34
N SER A 2 21.74 9.55 -8.44
CA SER A 2 20.51 8.78 -8.40
C SER A 2 19.96 8.72 -6.99
N GLU A 3 18.64 8.75 -6.87
CA GLU A 3 18.00 8.56 -5.59
C GLU A 3 18.28 7.16 -5.05
N ASN A 4 18.37 7.05 -3.73
CA ASN A 4 18.53 5.75 -3.11
C ASN A 4 17.21 5.02 -3.12
N TRP A 5 16.97 4.24 -4.17
CA TRP A 5 15.74 3.51 -4.35
C TRP A 5 15.44 2.54 -3.20
N ASP A 6 16.48 1.91 -2.66
CA ASP A 6 16.30 0.97 -1.54
C ASP A 6 15.68 1.66 -0.33
N SER A 7 16.12 2.88 -0.02
CA SER A 7 15.56 3.67 1.08
C SER A 7 14.11 4.06 0.79
N ILE A 8 13.83 4.51 -0.42
CA ILE A 8 12.48 4.89 -0.84
C ILE A 8 11.56 3.68 -0.80
N ARG A 9 12.01 2.54 -1.29
CA ARG A 9 11.23 1.30 -1.27
C ARG A 9 10.89 0.88 0.15
N ALA A 10 11.85 1.01 1.07
CA ALA A 10 11.61 0.69 2.47
C ALA A 10 10.51 1.57 3.07
N GLN A 11 10.48 2.85 2.72
CA GLN A 11 9.43 3.76 3.16
C GLN A 11 8.06 3.34 2.61
N TYR A 12 8.00 3.00 1.32
CA TYR A 12 6.76 2.55 0.71
C TYR A 12 6.27 1.24 1.33
N GLN A 13 7.19 0.32 1.63
CA GLN A 13 6.82 -0.93 2.30
C GLN A 13 6.24 -0.69 3.69
N GLY A 14 6.76 0.31 4.41
CA GLY A 14 6.18 0.72 5.69
C GLY A 14 4.75 1.22 5.53
N ILE A 15 4.50 2.02 4.51
CA ILE A 15 3.14 2.52 4.22
C ILE A 15 2.21 1.36 3.85
N LEU A 16 2.69 0.42 3.03
CA LEU A 16 1.91 -0.77 2.67
C LEU A 16 1.52 -1.58 3.89
N LYS A 17 2.46 -1.76 4.81
CA LYS A 17 2.19 -2.48 6.05
C LYS A 17 1.12 -1.78 6.89
N ASN A 18 1.18 -0.45 6.98
CA ASN A 18 0.17 0.32 7.69
C ASN A 18 -1.21 0.20 7.03
N LEU A 19 -1.25 0.23 5.70
CA LEU A 19 -2.51 0.06 4.97
C LEU A 19 -3.12 -1.32 5.22
N LEU A 20 -2.31 -2.37 5.19
CA LEU A 20 -2.76 -3.73 5.48
C LEU A 20 -3.32 -3.83 6.89
N ASN A 21 -2.64 -3.22 7.86
CA ASN A 21 -3.11 -3.20 9.24
C ASN A 21 -4.45 -2.48 9.35
N ASN A 22 -4.61 -1.35 8.69
CA ASN A 22 -5.86 -0.60 8.69
C ASN A 22 -7.00 -1.39 8.04
N ILE A 23 -6.71 -2.14 6.97
CA ILE A 23 -7.68 -3.01 6.32
C ILE A 23 -8.16 -4.09 7.29
N ASP A 24 -7.24 -4.71 8.02
CA ASP A 24 -7.59 -5.73 9.01
C ASP A 24 -8.46 -5.16 10.13
N ILE A 25 -8.13 -3.97 10.62
CA ILE A 25 -8.91 -3.30 11.67
C ILE A 25 -10.32 -3.02 11.16
N CYS A 26 -10.46 -2.52 9.94
CA CYS A 26 -11.77 -2.24 9.35
C CYS A 26 -12.61 -3.53 9.21
N ASN A 27 -11.98 -4.63 8.77
CA ASN A 27 -12.65 -5.91 8.67
C ASN A 27 -13.15 -6.41 10.03
N GLU A 28 -12.31 -6.32 11.06
CA GLU A 28 -12.69 -6.72 12.41
C GLU A 28 -13.86 -5.91 12.93
N ARG A 29 -13.81 -4.60 12.75
CA ARG A 29 -14.88 -3.72 13.22
C ARG A 29 -16.18 -3.94 12.47
N TYR A 30 -16.10 -4.18 11.16
CA TYR A 30 -17.27 -4.51 10.37
C TYR A 30 -17.93 -5.81 10.88
N LEU A 31 -17.13 -6.84 11.18
CA LEU A 31 -17.64 -8.10 11.69
C LEU A 31 -18.26 -7.96 13.06
N LYS A 32 -17.73 -7.08 13.91
CA LYS A 32 -18.24 -6.87 15.26
C LYS A 32 -19.48 -5.97 15.29
N GLU A 33 -19.43 -4.86 14.57
CA GLU A 33 -20.44 -3.80 14.68
C GLU A 33 -21.43 -3.79 13.53
N GLY A 34 -21.05 -4.39 12.40
CA GLY A 34 -21.93 -4.47 11.23
C GLY A 34 -22.17 -3.16 10.52
N GLU A 35 -21.42 -2.12 10.86
CA GLU A 35 -21.59 -0.81 10.23
C GLU A 35 -20.92 -0.78 8.86
N ILE A 36 -21.70 -0.40 7.86
CA ILE A 36 -21.24 -0.39 6.47
C ILE A 36 -20.12 0.62 6.22
N GLY A 37 -20.00 1.64 7.08
CA GLY A 37 -18.92 2.63 6.99
C GLY A 37 -17.53 2.00 7.06
N TYR A 38 -17.36 0.95 7.85
CA TYR A 38 -16.08 0.25 7.94
C TYR A 38 -15.72 -0.47 6.64
N MET A 39 -16.74 -1.01 5.95
CA MET A 39 -16.53 -1.68 4.68
C MET A 39 -16.13 -0.67 3.60
N ILE A 40 -16.75 0.50 3.58
CA ILE A 40 -16.43 1.59 2.66
C ILE A 40 -15.00 2.06 2.90
N GLN A 41 -14.63 2.27 4.16
CA GLN A 41 -13.28 2.69 4.53
C GLN A 41 -12.24 1.64 4.14
N ARG A 42 -12.55 0.36 4.36
CA ARG A 42 -11.70 -0.75 3.94
C ARG A 42 -11.44 -0.70 2.43
N ASP A 43 -12.48 -0.47 1.63
CA ASP A 43 -12.34 -0.42 0.18
C ASP A 43 -11.45 0.74 -0.28
N VAL A 44 -11.52 1.88 0.42
CA VAL A 44 -10.61 3.01 0.15
C VAL A 44 -9.16 2.61 0.41
N TYR A 45 -8.89 1.93 1.52
CA TYR A 45 -7.54 1.46 1.85
C TYR A 45 -7.04 0.42 0.83
N ILE A 46 -7.92 -0.48 0.39
CA ILE A 46 -7.56 -1.48 -0.64
C ILE A 46 -7.18 -0.79 -1.94
N LYS A 47 -7.91 0.23 -2.33
CA LYS A 47 -7.59 1.01 -3.54
C LYS A 47 -6.23 1.67 -3.42
N GLU A 48 -5.95 2.32 -2.29
CA GLU A 48 -4.66 2.94 -2.04
C GLU A 48 -3.52 1.93 -2.06
N LEU A 49 -3.74 0.77 -1.45
CA LEU A 49 -2.78 -0.33 -1.44
C LEU A 49 -2.45 -0.78 -2.86
N THR A 50 -3.47 -0.98 -3.69
CA THR A 50 -3.31 -1.43 -5.07
C THR A 50 -2.54 -0.39 -5.89
N GLU A 51 -2.89 0.88 -5.76
CA GLU A 51 -2.21 1.96 -6.45
C GLU A 51 -0.73 2.05 -6.05
N MET A 52 -0.44 1.90 -4.76
CA MET A 52 0.93 1.96 -4.27
C MET A 52 1.75 0.77 -4.76
N LYS A 53 1.19 -0.43 -4.75
CA LYS A 53 1.87 -1.61 -5.29
C LYS A 53 2.20 -1.44 -6.76
N THR A 54 1.28 -0.88 -7.53
CA THR A 54 1.50 -0.61 -8.95
C THR A 54 2.63 0.40 -9.13
N MET A 55 2.66 1.44 -8.33
CA MET A 55 3.70 2.46 -8.39
C MET A 55 5.08 1.87 -8.05
N ILE A 56 5.16 1.07 -7.02
CA ILE A 56 6.41 0.40 -6.63
C ILE A 56 6.92 -0.49 -7.75
N LYS A 57 6.05 -1.29 -8.33
CA LYS A 57 6.41 -2.18 -9.42
C LYS A 57 6.93 -1.39 -10.63
N ARG A 58 6.29 -0.27 -10.94
CA ARG A 58 6.72 0.59 -12.04
C ARG A 58 8.11 1.15 -11.78
N LYS A 59 8.36 1.62 -10.55
CA LYS A 59 9.66 2.17 -10.18
C LYS A 59 10.75 1.10 -10.21
N GLU A 60 10.45 -0.11 -9.78
CA GLU A 60 11.39 -1.22 -9.86
C GLU A 60 11.75 -1.54 -11.30
N ASN A 61 10.78 -1.54 -12.20
CA ASN A 61 11.03 -1.75 -13.61
C ASN A 61 11.91 -0.65 -14.21
N GLU A 62 11.66 0.61 -13.84
CA GLU A 62 12.49 1.73 -14.28
C GLU A 62 13.94 1.56 -13.83
N GLN A 63 14.16 1.11 -12.59
CA GLN A 63 15.51 0.87 -12.07
C GLN A 63 16.21 -0.24 -12.83
N LEU A 64 15.51 -1.30 -13.20
CA LEU A 64 16.08 -2.38 -13.99
C LEU A 64 16.57 -1.88 -15.34
N TYR A 65 15.79 -1.07 -16.03
CA TYR A 65 16.17 -0.53 -17.33
C TYR A 65 17.31 0.47 -17.22
N THR A 66 17.33 1.26 -16.16
CA THR A 66 18.37 2.28 -15.96
C THR A 66 19.73 1.62 -15.67
N ASN A 67 19.78 0.44 -15.08
CA ASN A 67 20.99 -0.24 -14.73
C ASN A 67 21.61 -1.04 -15.90
N ILE A 68 20.94 -1.10 -17.00
CA ILE A 68 21.46 -1.72 -18.22
C ILE A 68 22.28 -0.70 -19.00
#